data_7d36e06a97cfff98b69c88af639b5508
#
_entry.id   7d36e06a97cfff98b69c88af639b5508
#
_cell.length_a   1.000
_cell.length_b   1.000
_cell.length_c   1.000
_cell.angle_alpha   90.00
_cell.angle_beta   90.00
_cell.angle_gamma   90.00
#
_symmetry.space_group_name_H-M   'P 1'
#
loop_
_entity.id
_entity.type
_entity.pdbx_description
1 polymer ?
#
loop_
_entity_poly.entity_id
_entity_poly.type
_entity_poly.pdbx_seq_one_letter_code
_entity_poly.pdbx_strand_id
1 'polypeptide(L)'
;MAAFPPVPDQRQVDAFWAAFQAATGHDGAPAAVYPFGDSVDLAEELLALILAGRKQATADLAMFYEVEGETVPKPGDHAIVLDGAGRPRCVIRTTDVDIVPYGDVTAEFAAAEGEGDLSLDYWRRAHWDYYTRWLEPRGLTMRQDYPIVCERFVLIWAAAAPPG
;
A
#
# COMPACT_ATOMS: atom_id res chain seq x y z
N MET A 1 -8.83 -4.55 -21.85
CA MET A 1 -8.36 -3.90 -20.62
C MET A 1 -7.14 -4.64 -20.08
N ALA A 2 -6.10 -3.93 -19.74
CA ALA A 2 -4.97 -4.55 -19.06
C ALA A 2 -5.39 -5.08 -17.69
N ALA A 3 -4.84 -6.24 -17.30
CA ALA A 3 -5.11 -6.81 -15.99
C ALA A 3 -4.50 -5.93 -14.88
N PHE A 4 -5.17 -5.86 -13.75
CA PHE A 4 -4.63 -5.23 -12.54
C PHE A 4 -4.44 -6.29 -11.44
N PRO A 5 -3.34 -6.28 -10.68
CA PRO A 5 -2.22 -5.36 -10.80
C PRO A 5 -1.39 -5.59 -12.08
N PRO A 6 -0.78 -4.53 -12.61
CA PRO A 6 0.11 -4.67 -13.77
C PRO A 6 1.36 -5.46 -13.39
N VAL A 7 1.88 -6.25 -14.32
CA VAL A 7 3.17 -6.92 -14.13
C VAL A 7 4.28 -5.88 -14.36
N PRO A 8 5.11 -5.56 -13.38
CA PRO A 8 6.16 -4.57 -13.56
C PRO A 8 7.29 -5.11 -14.47
N ASP A 9 7.91 -4.20 -15.20
CA ASP A 9 9.16 -4.52 -15.90
C ASP A 9 10.30 -4.63 -14.88
N GLN A 10 10.83 -5.85 -14.71
CA GLN A 10 11.87 -6.12 -13.72
C GLN A 10 13.12 -5.26 -13.92
N ARG A 11 13.46 -4.94 -15.18
CA ARG A 11 14.61 -4.07 -15.47
C ARG A 11 14.40 -2.65 -14.93
N GLN A 12 13.18 -2.12 -15.06
CA GLN A 12 12.84 -0.81 -14.51
C GLN A 12 12.87 -0.83 -12.98
N VAL A 13 12.36 -1.89 -12.37
CA VAL A 13 12.39 -2.08 -10.91
C VAL A 13 13.84 -2.13 -10.40
N ASP A 14 14.68 -2.93 -11.05
CA ASP A 14 16.09 -3.07 -10.66
C ASP A 14 16.86 -1.75 -10.80
N ALA A 15 16.65 -1.04 -11.91
CA ALA A 15 17.28 0.26 -12.14
C ALA A 15 16.83 1.32 -11.13
N PHE A 16 15.54 1.33 -10.81
CA PHE A 16 14.96 2.22 -9.80
C PHE A 16 15.55 1.95 -8.41
N TRP A 17 15.63 0.69 -8.02
CA TRP A 17 16.20 0.30 -6.73
C TRP A 17 17.68 0.65 -6.64
N ALA A 18 18.46 0.39 -7.71
CA ALA A 18 19.86 0.78 -7.78
C ALA A 18 20.06 2.31 -7.62
N ALA A 19 19.20 3.12 -8.23
CA ALA A 19 19.23 4.57 -8.08
C ALA A 19 18.94 4.99 -6.63
N PHE A 20 17.95 4.37 -5.99
CA PHE A 20 17.66 4.58 -4.57
C PHE A 20 18.87 4.24 -3.68
N GLN A 21 19.48 3.09 -3.91
CA GLN A 21 20.66 2.66 -3.15
C GLN A 21 21.84 3.63 -3.33
N ALA A 22 22.08 4.07 -4.56
CA ALA A 22 23.12 5.06 -4.85
C ALA A 22 22.87 6.40 -4.16
N ALA A 23 21.62 6.83 -4.09
CA ALA A 23 21.25 8.11 -3.48
C ALA A 23 21.27 8.09 -1.94
N THR A 24 21.02 6.93 -1.33
CA THR A 24 20.79 6.82 0.13
C THR A 24 21.83 6.00 0.87
N GLY A 25 22.63 5.21 0.17
CA GLY A 25 23.57 4.24 0.80
C GLY A 25 22.87 3.01 1.39
N HIS A 26 21.58 2.80 1.08
CA HIS A 26 20.85 1.65 1.60
C HIS A 26 21.37 0.34 1.02
N ASP A 27 21.55 -0.66 1.89
CA ASP A 27 21.91 -2.02 1.49
C ASP A 27 20.71 -2.95 1.57
N GLY A 28 20.70 -3.99 0.76
CA GLY A 28 19.67 -5.02 0.76
C GLY A 28 18.65 -4.85 -0.35
N ALA A 29 17.74 -5.82 -0.44
CA ALA A 29 16.67 -5.87 -1.42
C ALA A 29 15.39 -5.21 -0.87
N PRO A 30 14.46 -4.75 -1.74
CA PRO A 30 13.15 -4.33 -1.27
C PRO A 30 12.38 -5.51 -0.70
N ALA A 31 11.62 -5.27 0.36
CA ALA A 31 10.75 -6.30 0.96
C ALA A 31 9.52 -6.58 0.09
N ALA A 32 9.05 -5.59 -0.66
CA ALA A 32 7.90 -5.71 -1.53
C ALA A 32 7.94 -4.69 -2.68
N VAL A 33 7.23 -5.01 -3.77
CA VAL A 33 7.06 -4.16 -4.96
C VAL A 33 5.61 -4.28 -5.38
N TYR A 34 4.82 -3.21 -5.25
CA TYR A 34 3.38 -3.28 -5.53
C TYR A 34 2.76 -1.90 -5.77
N PRO A 35 1.65 -1.83 -6.51
CA PRO A 35 0.79 -0.65 -6.53
C PRO A 35 -0.20 -0.72 -5.37
N PHE A 36 -0.65 0.43 -4.87
CA PHE A 36 -1.78 0.50 -3.94
C PHE A 36 -3.11 0.36 -4.69
N GLY A 37 -4.15 -0.09 -4.00
CA GLY A 37 -5.51 -0.17 -4.53
C GLY A 37 -5.78 -1.43 -5.36
N ASP A 38 -6.96 -1.47 -5.98
CA ASP A 38 -7.44 -2.60 -6.79
C ASP A 38 -7.79 -2.22 -8.24
N SER A 39 -7.41 -1.02 -8.65
CA SER A 39 -7.60 -0.53 -10.01
C SER A 39 -6.52 0.49 -10.39
N VAL A 40 -6.38 0.74 -11.68
CA VAL A 40 -5.44 1.76 -12.20
C VAL A 40 -5.73 3.13 -11.60
N ASP A 41 -7.00 3.55 -11.62
CA ASP A 41 -7.42 4.86 -11.13
C ASP A 41 -7.14 5.01 -9.63
N LEU A 42 -7.46 3.99 -8.85
CA LEU A 42 -7.19 4.01 -7.41
C LEU A 42 -5.69 4.00 -7.11
N ALA A 43 -4.90 3.23 -7.88
CA ALA A 43 -3.44 3.22 -7.73
C ALA A 43 -2.83 4.61 -7.96
N GLU A 44 -3.29 5.33 -8.97
CA GLU A 44 -2.83 6.70 -9.26
C GLU A 44 -3.25 7.68 -8.16
N GLU A 45 -4.49 7.57 -7.68
CA GLU A 45 -5.00 8.41 -6.60
C GLU A 45 -4.19 8.22 -5.30
N LEU A 46 -4.00 6.98 -4.89
CA LEU A 46 -3.28 6.66 -3.65
C LEU A 46 -1.79 7.02 -3.76
N LEU A 47 -1.16 6.79 -4.91
CA LEU A 47 0.21 7.20 -5.15
C LEU A 47 0.37 8.73 -5.03
N ALA A 48 -0.56 9.49 -5.59
CA ALA A 48 -0.54 10.96 -5.47
C ALA A 48 -0.59 11.41 -4.01
N LEU A 49 -1.41 10.75 -3.18
CA LEU A 49 -1.49 11.04 -1.74
C LEU A 49 -0.20 10.70 -1.00
N ILE A 50 0.46 9.60 -1.37
CA ILE A 50 1.76 9.21 -0.79
C ILE A 50 2.83 10.26 -1.16
N LEU A 51 2.92 10.63 -2.43
CA LEU A 51 3.90 11.61 -2.92
C LEU A 51 3.68 13.01 -2.32
N ALA A 52 2.44 13.36 -1.99
CA ALA A 52 2.10 14.60 -1.30
C ALA A 52 2.35 14.56 0.22
N GLY A 53 2.74 13.39 0.77
CA GLY A 53 2.95 13.19 2.20
C GLY A 53 1.65 13.11 3.02
N ARG A 54 0.50 12.97 2.37
CA ARG A 54 -0.81 12.86 3.03
C ARG A 54 -1.15 11.44 3.46
N LYS A 55 -0.82 10.45 2.63
CA LYS A 55 -1.01 9.04 2.98
C LYS A 55 0.24 8.51 3.65
N GLN A 56 0.12 8.17 4.93
CA GLN A 56 1.21 7.68 5.78
C GLN A 56 0.86 6.36 6.48
N ALA A 57 -0.22 5.72 6.06
CA ALA A 57 -0.64 4.44 6.58
C ALA A 57 -1.44 3.67 5.53
N THR A 58 -1.51 2.37 5.69
CA THR A 58 -2.32 1.47 4.88
C THR A 58 -2.82 0.30 5.72
N ALA A 59 -3.91 -0.31 5.29
CA ALA A 59 -4.54 -1.40 6.01
C ALA A 59 -5.02 -2.49 5.05
N ASP A 60 -4.76 -3.74 5.41
CA ASP A 60 -5.26 -4.90 4.69
C ASP A 60 -5.75 -5.99 5.65
N LEU A 61 -6.65 -6.84 5.15
CA LEU A 61 -7.07 -8.04 5.88
C LEU A 61 -5.83 -8.91 6.17
N ALA A 62 -5.68 -9.36 7.42
CA ALA A 62 -4.58 -10.25 7.77
C ALA A 62 -4.61 -11.54 6.93
N MET A 63 -5.80 -12.06 6.64
CA MET A 63 -5.95 -13.25 5.80
C MET A 63 -5.50 -13.06 4.35
N PHE A 64 -5.46 -11.82 3.85
CA PHE A 64 -4.95 -11.52 2.52
C PHE A 64 -3.51 -12.02 2.36
N TYR A 65 -2.67 -11.76 3.35
CA TYR A 65 -1.26 -12.17 3.31
C TYR A 65 -1.10 -13.69 3.23
N GLU A 66 -1.90 -14.43 3.97
CA GLU A 66 -1.88 -15.91 3.94
C GLU A 66 -2.35 -16.45 2.60
N VAL A 67 -3.46 -15.93 2.09
CA VAL A 67 -4.08 -16.41 0.83
C VAL A 67 -3.21 -16.09 -0.38
N GLU A 68 -2.63 -14.89 -0.42
CA GLU A 68 -1.79 -14.44 -1.54
C GLU A 68 -0.33 -14.87 -1.41
N GLY A 69 0.05 -15.52 -0.31
CA GLY A 69 1.44 -15.94 -0.07
C GLY A 69 2.39 -14.76 0.19
N GLU A 70 1.85 -13.67 0.69
CA GLU A 70 2.60 -12.44 0.99
C GLU A 70 3.07 -12.44 2.45
N THR A 71 4.16 -11.73 2.71
CA THR A 71 4.66 -11.54 4.07
C THR A 71 4.09 -10.27 4.68
N VAL A 72 3.57 -10.36 5.91
CA VAL A 72 3.13 -9.19 6.67
C VAL A 72 4.32 -8.23 6.84
N PRO A 73 4.16 -6.95 6.51
CA PRO A 73 5.24 -5.97 6.67
C PRO A 73 5.66 -5.85 8.14
N LYS A 74 6.91 -5.48 8.35
CA LYS A 74 7.46 -5.23 9.69
C LYS A 74 8.24 -3.92 9.70
N PRO A 75 8.41 -3.30 10.86
CA PRO A 75 9.21 -2.07 10.99
C PRO A 75 10.61 -2.24 10.38
N GLY A 76 11.01 -1.26 9.57
CA GLY A 76 12.27 -1.28 8.84
C GLY A 76 12.18 -1.81 7.41
N ASP A 77 11.09 -2.45 7.03
CA ASP A 77 10.89 -2.91 5.65
C ASP A 77 10.79 -1.73 4.68
N HIS A 78 11.40 -1.90 3.51
CA HIS A 78 11.34 -0.96 2.40
C HIS A 78 10.52 -1.56 1.27
N ALA A 79 9.61 -0.79 0.71
CA ALA A 79 8.80 -1.21 -0.43
C ALA A 79 8.90 -0.20 -1.57
N ILE A 80 8.92 -0.72 -2.79
CA ILE A 80 8.80 0.09 -4.00
C ILE A 80 7.31 0.20 -4.32
N VAL A 81 6.82 1.42 -4.44
CA VAL A 81 5.44 1.70 -4.85
C VAL A 81 5.39 1.94 -6.35
N LEU A 82 4.53 1.20 -7.02
CA LEU A 82 4.28 1.30 -8.45
C LEU A 82 3.10 2.23 -8.73
N ASP A 83 3.09 2.83 -9.92
CA ASP A 83 1.89 3.50 -10.44
C ASP A 83 0.92 2.48 -11.07
N GLY A 84 -0.21 2.97 -11.58
CA GLY A 84 -1.23 2.14 -12.21
C GLY A 84 -0.77 1.42 -13.49
N ALA A 85 0.34 1.83 -14.08
CA ALA A 85 0.96 1.18 -15.24
C ALA A 85 2.09 0.21 -14.87
N GLY A 86 2.38 0.04 -13.58
CA GLY A 86 3.44 -0.86 -13.10
C GLY A 86 4.83 -0.24 -13.10
N ARG A 87 4.94 1.09 -13.21
CA ARG A 87 6.23 1.78 -13.17
C ARG A 87 6.60 2.14 -11.73
N PRO A 88 7.84 1.90 -11.29
CA PRO A 88 8.28 2.29 -9.94
C PRO A 88 8.32 3.81 -9.79
N ARG A 89 7.78 4.31 -8.67
CA ARG A 89 7.63 5.75 -8.44
C ARG A 89 8.25 6.25 -7.15
N CYS A 90 8.19 5.50 -6.08
CA CYS A 90 8.77 5.91 -4.81
C CYS A 90 9.12 4.70 -3.93
N VAL A 91 9.88 5.00 -2.87
CA VAL A 91 10.22 4.03 -1.82
C VAL A 91 9.60 4.52 -0.50
N ILE A 92 8.87 3.64 0.15
CA ILE A 92 8.35 3.84 1.50
C ILE A 92 9.07 2.91 2.48
N ARG A 93 9.15 3.33 3.75
CA ARG A 93 9.67 2.52 4.83
C ARG A 93 8.61 2.34 5.90
N THR A 94 8.33 1.09 6.25
CA THR A 94 7.44 0.75 7.36
C THR A 94 8.03 1.20 8.68
N THR A 95 7.23 1.91 9.48
CA THR A 95 7.64 2.36 10.83
C THR A 95 6.98 1.55 11.93
N ASP A 96 5.72 1.21 11.78
CA ASP A 96 4.93 0.50 12.78
C ASP A 96 3.93 -0.44 12.10
N VAL A 97 3.64 -1.55 12.76
CA VAL A 97 2.61 -2.51 12.33
C VAL A 97 1.84 -2.99 13.56
N ASP A 98 0.52 -2.81 13.53
CA ASP A 98 -0.40 -3.35 14.51
C ASP A 98 -1.43 -4.24 13.81
N ILE A 99 -1.87 -5.29 14.47
CA ILE A 99 -2.94 -6.15 13.99
C ILE A 99 -4.11 -6.02 14.97
N VAL A 100 -5.21 -5.44 14.49
CA VAL A 100 -6.41 -5.20 15.30
C VAL A 100 -7.66 -5.65 14.56
N PRO A 101 -8.75 -6.01 15.26
CA PRO A 101 -10.03 -6.25 14.60
C PRO A 101 -10.49 -5.03 13.82
N TYR A 102 -11.16 -5.24 12.68
CA TYR A 102 -11.68 -4.14 11.86
C TYR A 102 -12.46 -3.11 12.68
N GLY A 103 -13.32 -3.56 13.59
CA GLY A 103 -14.13 -2.67 14.43
C GLY A 103 -13.32 -1.82 15.42
N ASP A 104 -12.07 -2.18 15.67
CA ASP A 104 -11.19 -1.48 16.63
C ASP A 104 -10.19 -0.53 15.96
N VAL A 105 -10.23 -0.40 14.63
CA VAL A 105 -9.40 0.59 13.93
C VAL A 105 -9.78 1.99 14.40
N THR A 106 -8.77 2.78 14.76
CA THR A 106 -8.96 4.10 15.39
C THR A 106 -9.15 5.22 14.38
N ALA A 107 -9.79 6.31 14.82
CA ALA A 107 -9.93 7.52 14.02
C ALA A 107 -8.57 8.15 13.67
N GLU A 108 -7.59 8.04 14.55
CA GLU A 108 -6.22 8.50 14.31
C GLU A 108 -5.56 7.74 13.16
N PHE A 109 -5.69 6.41 13.16
CA PHE A 109 -5.17 5.58 12.06
C PHE A 109 -5.86 5.89 10.74
N ALA A 110 -7.20 6.03 10.76
CA ALA A 110 -7.97 6.40 9.57
C ALA A 110 -7.50 7.74 8.96
N ALA A 111 -7.21 8.73 9.80
CA ALA A 111 -6.67 10.01 9.35
C ALA A 111 -5.26 9.86 8.76
N ALA A 112 -4.43 8.98 9.32
CA ALA A 112 -3.08 8.71 8.81
C ALA A 112 -3.08 8.05 7.42
N GLU A 113 -4.15 7.33 7.06
CA GLU A 113 -4.31 6.81 5.70
C GLU A 113 -4.47 7.91 4.65
N GLY A 114 -4.89 9.11 5.02
CA GLY A 114 -4.89 10.30 4.18
C GLY A 114 -5.96 10.33 3.10
N GLU A 115 -6.95 9.44 3.15
CA GLU A 115 -7.95 9.25 2.10
C GLU A 115 -9.28 9.92 2.46
N GLY A 116 -10.02 10.34 1.44
CA GLY A 116 -11.34 10.93 1.58
C GLY A 116 -11.34 12.18 2.46
N ASP A 117 -12.31 12.23 3.39
CA ASP A 117 -12.43 13.33 4.35
C ASP A 117 -11.62 13.11 5.64
N LEU A 118 -10.78 12.08 5.67
CA LEU A 118 -9.94 11.67 6.79
C LEU A 118 -10.72 11.10 8.01
N SER A 119 -12.03 10.95 7.90
CA SER A 119 -12.85 10.45 9.00
C SER A 119 -12.81 8.93 9.12
N LEU A 120 -13.07 8.44 10.34
CA LEU A 120 -13.24 7.02 10.60
C LEU A 120 -14.47 6.45 9.87
N ASP A 121 -15.53 7.23 9.72
CA ASP A 121 -16.74 6.81 9.00
C ASP A 121 -16.45 6.58 7.52
N TYR A 122 -15.71 7.49 6.88
CA TYR A 122 -15.24 7.29 5.50
C TYR A 122 -14.37 6.04 5.40
N TRP A 123 -13.38 5.90 6.30
CA TRP A 123 -12.46 4.76 6.33
C TRP A 123 -13.23 3.43 6.40
N ARG A 124 -14.20 3.36 7.31
CA ARG A 124 -15.02 2.16 7.50
C ARG A 124 -15.81 1.79 6.26
N ARG A 125 -16.47 2.75 5.63
CA ARG A 125 -17.24 2.48 4.40
C ARG A 125 -16.34 2.05 3.25
N ALA A 126 -15.27 2.79 2.99
CA ALA A 126 -14.36 2.52 1.90
C ALA A 126 -13.67 1.16 2.05
N HIS A 127 -13.20 0.82 3.24
CA HIS A 127 -12.52 -0.45 3.50
C HIS A 127 -13.49 -1.62 3.59
N TRP A 128 -14.69 -1.42 4.13
CA TRP A 128 -15.72 -2.45 4.08
C TRP A 128 -16.03 -2.88 2.65
N ASP A 129 -16.23 -1.92 1.78
CA ASP A 129 -16.51 -2.18 0.36
C ASP A 129 -15.30 -2.82 -0.34
N TYR A 130 -14.10 -2.31 -0.08
CA TYR A 130 -12.86 -2.83 -0.64
C TYR A 130 -12.63 -4.29 -0.24
N TYR A 131 -12.74 -4.59 1.06
CA TYR A 131 -12.57 -5.96 1.56
C TYR A 131 -13.68 -6.89 1.10
N THR A 132 -14.90 -6.41 1.00
CA THR A 132 -16.04 -7.17 0.47
C THR A 132 -15.77 -7.61 -0.98
N ARG A 133 -15.28 -6.71 -1.82
CA ARG A 133 -14.92 -7.05 -3.21
C ARG A 133 -13.84 -8.14 -3.30
N TRP A 134 -12.94 -8.19 -2.34
CA TRP A 134 -11.92 -9.24 -2.28
C TRP A 134 -12.47 -10.56 -1.72
N LEU A 135 -13.36 -10.50 -0.74
CA LEU A 135 -13.91 -11.67 -0.03
C LEU A 135 -14.99 -12.41 -0.83
N GLU A 136 -15.92 -11.69 -1.45
CA GLU A 136 -17.08 -12.29 -2.13
C GLU A 136 -16.72 -13.35 -3.18
N PRO A 137 -15.76 -13.14 -4.09
CA PRO A 137 -15.37 -14.17 -5.05
C PRO A 137 -14.80 -15.43 -4.41
N ARG A 138 -14.42 -15.35 -3.13
CA ARG A 138 -13.88 -16.44 -2.32
C ARG A 138 -14.94 -17.13 -1.46
N GLY A 139 -16.21 -16.71 -1.59
CA GLY A 139 -17.31 -17.25 -0.81
C GLY A 139 -17.34 -16.80 0.66
N LEU A 140 -16.64 -15.69 0.95
CA LEU A 140 -16.53 -15.14 2.30
C LEU A 140 -17.32 -13.84 2.43
N THR A 141 -17.80 -13.58 3.65
CA THR A 141 -18.56 -12.35 3.98
C THR A 141 -17.71 -11.48 4.91
N MET A 142 -17.73 -10.15 4.70
CA MET A 142 -17.00 -9.23 5.57
C MET A 142 -17.54 -9.25 7.00
N ARG A 143 -16.66 -9.17 7.98
CA ARG A 143 -16.97 -9.20 9.41
C ARG A 143 -16.17 -8.13 10.16
N GLN A 144 -16.75 -7.59 11.22
CA GLN A 144 -16.10 -6.60 12.06
C GLN A 144 -14.96 -7.15 12.92
N ASP A 145 -14.95 -8.46 13.18
CA ASP A 145 -13.93 -9.12 13.99
C ASP A 145 -12.73 -9.63 13.18
N TYR A 146 -12.74 -9.47 11.86
CA TYR A 146 -11.58 -9.85 11.06
C TYR A 146 -10.36 -8.99 11.41
N PRO A 147 -9.18 -9.66 11.63
CA PRO A 147 -7.95 -8.93 11.91
C PRO A 147 -7.50 -8.12 10.70
N ILE A 148 -7.13 -6.89 10.97
CA ILE A 148 -6.59 -5.94 9.99
C ILE A 148 -5.13 -5.66 10.33
N VAL A 149 -4.26 -5.78 9.34
CA VAL A 149 -2.87 -5.34 9.45
C VAL A 149 -2.84 -3.84 9.19
N CYS A 150 -2.57 -3.08 10.24
CA CYS A 150 -2.46 -1.62 10.20
C CYS A 150 -0.99 -1.23 10.12
N GLU A 151 -0.55 -0.80 8.95
CA GLU A 151 0.84 -0.42 8.69
C GLU A 151 0.97 1.10 8.63
N ARG A 152 1.93 1.64 9.37
CA ARG A 152 2.38 3.04 9.22
C ARG A 152 3.70 3.04 8.46
N PHE A 153 3.85 4.02 7.59
CA PHE A 153 5.07 4.17 6.79
C PHE A 153 5.41 5.64 6.56
N VAL A 154 6.63 5.87 6.10
CA VAL A 154 7.11 7.19 5.66
C VAL A 154 7.63 7.09 4.24
N LEU A 155 7.39 8.13 3.44
CA LEU A 155 8.01 8.30 2.14
C LEU A 155 9.48 8.70 2.36
N ILE A 156 10.42 7.90 1.84
CA ILE A 156 11.85 8.15 2.04
C ILE A 156 12.58 8.55 0.77
N TRP A 157 12.02 8.23 -0.41
CA TRP A 157 12.63 8.61 -1.68
C TRP A 157 11.60 8.52 -2.81
N ALA A 158 11.71 9.45 -3.74
CA ALA A 158 10.88 9.43 -4.94
C ALA A 158 11.75 9.79 -6.15
N ALA A 159 11.49 9.12 -7.29
CA ALA A 159 12.10 9.52 -8.54
C ALA A 159 11.60 10.91 -8.94
N ALA A 160 12.45 11.71 -9.60
CA ALA A 160 12.00 12.94 -10.22
C ALA A 160 10.83 12.61 -11.18
N ALA A 161 9.80 13.46 -11.19
CA ALA A 161 8.71 13.30 -12.13
C ALA A 161 9.27 13.21 -13.56
N PRO A 162 8.79 12.25 -14.40
CA PRO A 162 9.22 12.24 -15.80
C PRO A 162 8.90 13.57 -16.44
N PRO A 163 9.77 14.10 -17.34
CA PRO A 163 9.46 15.32 -18.07
C PRO A 163 8.15 15.13 -18.82
N GLY A 164 7.24 16.11 -18.62
CA GLY A 164 5.88 16.09 -19.21
C GLY A 164 5.87 16.12 -20.72
#